data_05d6cf84a82dc7fbfcac01095673ca18
#
_entry.id   05d6cf84a82dc7fbfcac01095673ca18
#
_cell.length_a   1.000
_cell.length_b   1.000
_cell.length_c   1.000
_cell.angle_alpha   90.00
_cell.angle_beta   90.00
_cell.angle_gamma   90.00
#
_symmetry.space_group_name_H-M   'P 1'
#
loop_
_entity.id
_entity.type
_entity.pdbx_description
1 polymer ?
#
loop_
_entity_poly.entity_id
_entity_poly.type
_entity_poly.pdbx_seq_one_letter_code
_entity_poly.pdbx_strand_id
1 'polypeptide(L)'
;MFLDEALAHRAYEDTALPIGYGQTLSQPYVVALMTEILLSLGPRKKVLEIGTGSGYQATVLAQLVGQVYSVERIKPLLDKARERLRKLGLRNVRLYHSDGGLGLPDYAPYDAILSAAAPHEVPEELLHQLAPDGILII
;
A
#
# COMPACT_ATOMS: atom_id res chain seq x y z
N MET A 1 16.11 0.37 -3.92
CA MET A 1 15.63 1.61 -3.33
C MET A 1 14.26 1.97 -3.88
N PHE A 2 13.48 2.72 -3.14
CA PHE A 2 12.10 3.09 -3.51
C PHE A 2 12.00 4.42 -4.22
N LEU A 3 13.08 5.19 -4.25
CA LEU A 3 13.19 6.49 -4.91
C LEU A 3 14.22 6.43 -6.02
N ASP A 4 14.11 7.36 -6.99
CA ASP A 4 15.15 7.55 -7.97
C ASP A 4 16.46 7.93 -7.26
N GLU A 5 17.59 7.55 -7.84
CA GLU A 5 18.89 7.71 -7.20
C GLU A 5 19.17 9.16 -6.80
N ALA A 6 18.75 10.13 -7.62
CA ALA A 6 18.93 11.55 -7.33
C ALA A 6 18.24 12.01 -6.04
N LEU A 7 17.22 11.27 -5.58
CA LEU A 7 16.44 11.59 -4.38
C LEU A 7 16.75 10.66 -3.20
N ALA A 8 17.59 9.64 -3.40
CA ALA A 8 17.83 8.62 -2.39
C ALA A 8 18.34 9.19 -1.06
N HIS A 9 19.17 10.23 -1.10
CA HIS A 9 19.71 10.87 0.11
C HIS A 9 18.64 11.56 0.96
N ARG A 10 17.43 11.81 0.39
CA ARG A 10 16.31 12.43 1.09
C ARG A 10 15.29 11.41 1.59
N ALA A 11 15.54 10.12 1.41
CA ALA A 11 14.59 9.07 1.73
C ALA A 11 14.21 9.02 3.22
N TYR A 12 15.06 9.52 4.09
CA TYR A 12 14.84 9.52 5.55
C TYR A 12 14.28 10.82 6.09
N GLU A 13 14.08 11.83 5.24
CA GLU A 13 13.43 13.08 5.66
C GLU A 13 11.93 12.83 5.83
N ASP A 14 11.32 13.43 6.86
CA ASP A 14 9.88 13.31 7.08
C ASP A 14 9.09 14.26 6.18
N THR A 15 9.19 14.02 4.87
CA THR A 15 8.48 14.79 3.84
C THR A 15 8.03 13.86 2.72
N ALA A 16 6.99 14.27 2.00
CA ALA A 16 6.57 13.56 0.79
C ALA A 16 7.56 13.85 -0.34
N LEU A 17 8.07 12.81 -0.98
CA LEU A 17 9.04 12.92 -2.07
C LEU A 17 8.47 12.38 -3.36
N PRO A 18 8.77 12.98 -4.53
CA PRO A 18 8.29 12.46 -5.81
C PRO A 18 8.93 11.12 -6.15
N ILE A 19 8.13 10.21 -6.69
CA ILE A 19 8.59 8.87 -7.13
C ILE A 19 8.39 8.68 -8.63
N GLY A 20 8.10 9.74 -9.38
CA GLY A 20 7.85 9.70 -10.82
C GLY A 20 6.36 9.56 -11.14
N TYR A 21 6.02 9.74 -12.44
CA TYR A 21 4.65 9.59 -12.94
C TYR A 21 3.61 10.45 -12.20
N GLY A 22 4.03 11.61 -11.65
CA GLY A 22 3.15 12.51 -10.92
C GLY A 22 2.76 12.02 -9.53
N GLN A 23 3.40 10.97 -9.04
CA GLN A 23 3.13 10.40 -7.70
C GLN A 23 4.20 10.84 -6.70
N THR A 24 3.88 10.74 -5.42
CA THR A 24 4.81 11.02 -4.32
C THR A 24 4.89 9.85 -3.36
N LEU A 25 6.05 9.71 -2.70
CA LEU A 25 6.20 8.80 -1.57
C LEU A 25 5.63 9.50 -0.33
N SER A 26 4.74 8.82 0.40
CA SER A 26 4.19 9.36 1.64
C SER A 26 5.27 9.60 2.67
N GLN A 27 5.06 10.58 3.56
CA GLN A 27 5.99 10.85 4.66
C GLN A 27 6.15 9.62 5.54
N PRO A 28 7.36 9.28 5.97
CA PRO A 28 7.59 8.11 6.85
C PRO A 28 6.73 8.13 8.12
N TYR A 29 6.49 9.30 8.69
CA TYR A 29 5.61 9.45 9.85
C TYR A 29 4.18 9.00 9.55
N VAL A 30 3.65 9.41 8.40
CA VAL A 30 2.28 9.05 7.99
C VAL A 30 2.17 7.56 7.76
N VAL A 31 3.16 6.96 7.09
CA VAL A 31 3.20 5.51 6.86
C VAL A 31 3.22 4.75 8.19
N ALA A 32 4.06 5.17 9.13
CA ALA A 32 4.15 4.54 10.45
C ALA A 32 2.85 4.70 11.23
N LEU A 33 2.23 5.88 11.20
CA LEU A 33 0.97 6.14 11.88
C LEU A 33 -0.16 5.28 11.33
N MET A 34 -0.29 5.19 10.02
CA MET A 34 -1.31 4.36 9.38
C MET A 34 -1.12 2.89 9.73
N THR A 35 0.13 2.43 9.74
CA THR A 35 0.45 1.05 10.11
C THR A 35 0.11 0.79 11.58
N GLU A 36 0.44 1.71 12.48
CA GLU A 36 0.10 1.61 13.90
C GLU A 36 -1.41 1.52 14.11
N ILE A 37 -2.18 2.37 13.46
CA ILE A 37 -3.65 2.33 13.53
C ILE A 37 -4.16 0.99 13.02
N LEU A 38 -3.63 0.52 11.91
CA LEU A 38 -4.03 -0.75 11.31
C LEU A 38 -3.85 -1.92 12.28
N LEU A 39 -2.78 -1.91 13.05
CA LEU A 39 -2.45 -2.99 13.98
C LEU A 39 -3.06 -2.80 15.38
N SER A 40 -3.60 -1.63 15.69
CA SER A 40 -4.10 -1.29 17.04
C SER A 40 -5.24 -2.17 17.53
N LEU A 41 -6.01 -2.74 16.62
CA LEU A 41 -7.17 -3.60 16.95
C LEU A 41 -6.84 -5.09 16.90
N GLY A 42 -5.56 -5.43 16.90
CA GLY A 42 -5.10 -6.81 16.88
C GLY A 42 -4.37 -7.19 15.60
N PRO A 43 -3.87 -8.42 15.52
CA PRO A 43 -3.12 -8.88 14.36
C PRO A 43 -4.01 -8.93 13.10
N ARG A 44 -3.44 -8.61 11.95
CA ARG A 44 -4.11 -8.65 10.66
C ARG A 44 -3.50 -9.73 9.79
N LYS A 45 -4.33 -10.58 9.21
CA LYS A 45 -3.88 -11.68 8.37
C LYS A 45 -3.83 -11.30 6.90
N LYS A 46 -4.81 -10.55 6.43
CA LYS A 46 -4.96 -10.19 5.03
C LYS A 46 -5.27 -8.71 4.90
N VAL A 47 -4.41 -7.99 4.23
CA VAL A 47 -4.52 -6.53 4.06
C VAL A 47 -4.49 -6.19 2.58
N LEU A 48 -5.36 -5.28 2.17
CA LEU A 48 -5.36 -4.70 0.83
C LEU A 48 -4.80 -3.29 0.89
N GLU A 49 -3.82 -3.00 0.06
CA GLU A 49 -3.29 -1.66 -0.14
C GLU A 49 -3.77 -1.12 -1.49
N ILE A 50 -4.34 0.08 -1.48
CA ILE A 50 -4.73 0.80 -2.70
C ILE A 50 -3.66 1.86 -2.98
N GLY A 51 -2.98 1.73 -4.12
CA GLY A 51 -1.90 2.63 -4.50
C GLY A 51 -0.54 2.11 -4.07
N THR A 52 -0.01 1.13 -4.81
CA THR A 52 1.29 0.52 -4.52
C THR A 52 2.43 1.54 -4.53
N GLY A 53 2.40 2.48 -5.48
CA GLY A 53 3.44 3.48 -5.64
C GLY A 53 4.82 2.86 -5.77
N SER A 54 5.73 3.24 -4.88
CA SER A 54 7.09 2.72 -4.85
C SER A 54 7.19 1.31 -4.25
N GLY A 55 6.18 0.86 -3.52
CA GLY A 55 6.21 -0.38 -2.76
C GLY A 55 6.71 -0.23 -1.33
N TYR A 56 6.97 0.99 -0.88
CA TYR A 56 7.49 1.25 0.47
C TYR A 56 6.51 0.78 1.55
N GLN A 57 5.25 1.20 1.47
CA GLN A 57 4.24 0.81 2.46
C GLN A 57 3.97 -0.70 2.42
N ALA A 58 3.91 -1.30 1.23
CA ALA A 58 3.75 -2.74 1.10
C ALA A 58 4.90 -3.50 1.78
N THR A 59 6.12 -2.98 1.66
CA THR A 59 7.29 -3.56 2.32
C THR A 59 7.16 -3.50 3.84
N VAL A 60 6.72 -2.36 4.38
CA VAL A 60 6.50 -2.21 5.83
C VAL A 60 5.41 -3.17 6.29
N LEU A 61 4.27 -3.21 5.59
CA LEU A 61 3.15 -4.09 5.93
C LEU A 61 3.55 -5.56 5.90
N ALA A 62 4.36 -5.97 4.92
CA ALA A 62 4.78 -7.35 4.76
C ALA A 62 5.53 -7.90 5.98
N GLN A 63 6.15 -7.01 6.77
CA GLN A 63 6.85 -7.40 7.99
C GLN A 63 5.90 -7.65 9.16
N LEU A 64 4.67 -7.17 9.07
CA LEU A 64 3.76 -7.06 10.21
C LEU A 64 2.46 -7.85 10.05
N VAL A 65 2.09 -8.21 8.80
CA VAL A 65 0.85 -8.92 8.54
C VAL A 65 1.11 -10.20 7.75
N GLY A 66 0.11 -11.08 7.68
CA GLY A 66 0.28 -12.37 7.03
C GLY A 66 0.41 -12.28 5.51
N GLN A 67 -0.48 -11.54 4.87
CA GLN A 67 -0.52 -11.41 3.41
C GLN A 67 -0.92 -9.99 3.02
N VAL A 68 -0.17 -9.40 2.11
CA VAL A 68 -0.48 -8.07 1.54
C VAL A 68 -0.89 -8.26 0.09
N TYR A 69 -2.04 -7.69 -0.27
CA TYR A 69 -2.46 -7.51 -1.66
C TYR A 69 -2.38 -6.02 -1.94
N SER A 70 -1.76 -5.63 -3.05
CA SER A 70 -1.59 -4.23 -3.39
C SER A 70 -1.99 -4.00 -4.84
N VAL A 71 -2.76 -2.96 -5.09
CA VAL A 71 -3.21 -2.62 -6.43
C VAL A 71 -2.65 -1.26 -6.84
N GLU A 72 -2.30 -1.14 -8.12
CA GLU A 72 -1.75 0.08 -8.70
C GLU A 72 -2.34 0.27 -10.10
N ARG A 73 -2.82 1.48 -10.38
CA ARG A 73 -3.39 1.80 -11.68
C ARG A 73 -2.34 2.18 -12.73
N ILE A 74 -1.16 2.59 -12.28
CA ILE A 74 -0.08 3.04 -13.16
C ILE A 74 0.89 1.89 -13.39
N LYS A 75 0.80 1.25 -14.57
CA LYS A 75 1.56 0.04 -14.87
C LYS A 75 3.08 0.20 -14.71
N PRO A 76 3.72 1.28 -15.20
CA PRO A 76 5.17 1.43 -14.99
C PRO A 76 5.58 1.49 -13.52
N LEU A 77 4.77 2.12 -12.65
CA LEU A 77 5.05 2.12 -11.20
C LEU A 77 4.94 0.72 -10.62
N LEU A 78 3.91 -0.01 -11.02
CA LEU A 78 3.70 -1.38 -10.57
C LEU A 78 4.88 -2.28 -10.94
N ASP A 79 5.37 -2.16 -12.16
CA ASP A 79 6.50 -2.96 -12.62
C ASP A 79 7.78 -2.67 -11.84
N LYS A 80 8.03 -1.39 -11.53
CA LYS A 80 9.17 -0.99 -10.70
C LYS A 80 9.04 -1.52 -9.28
N ALA A 81 7.85 -1.43 -8.69
CA ALA A 81 7.59 -1.93 -7.35
C ALA A 81 7.78 -3.45 -7.31
N ARG A 82 7.25 -4.16 -8.31
CA ARG A 82 7.41 -5.63 -8.40
C ARG A 82 8.88 -6.03 -8.40
N GLU A 83 9.70 -5.32 -9.17
CA GLU A 83 11.14 -5.61 -9.24
C GLU A 83 11.82 -5.36 -7.89
N ARG A 84 11.49 -4.25 -7.21
CA ARG A 84 12.05 -3.92 -5.89
C ARG A 84 11.69 -4.96 -4.84
N LEU A 85 10.42 -5.36 -4.79
CA LEU A 85 9.94 -6.35 -3.83
C LEU A 85 10.56 -7.72 -4.10
N ARG A 86 10.75 -8.07 -5.36
CA ARG A 86 11.42 -9.31 -5.74
C ARG A 86 12.86 -9.32 -5.24
N LYS A 87 13.59 -8.21 -5.41
CA LYS A 87 14.97 -8.08 -4.92
C LYS A 87 15.06 -8.18 -3.41
N LEU A 88 14.04 -7.72 -2.69
CA LEU A 88 13.98 -7.81 -1.24
C LEU A 88 13.59 -9.21 -0.74
N GLY A 89 13.19 -10.09 -1.64
CA GLY A 89 12.82 -11.46 -1.27
C GLY A 89 11.49 -11.59 -0.53
N LEU A 90 10.61 -10.60 -0.65
CA LEU A 90 9.30 -10.64 -0.01
C LEU A 90 8.37 -11.60 -0.74
N ARG A 91 7.80 -12.55 -0.01
CA ARG A 91 6.94 -13.61 -0.56
C ARG A 91 5.48 -13.44 -0.23
N ASN A 92 5.15 -12.57 0.71
CA ASN A 92 3.79 -12.36 1.19
C ASN A 92 3.15 -11.08 0.64
N VAL A 93 3.67 -10.55 -0.46
CA VAL A 93 3.10 -9.39 -1.16
C VAL A 93 2.74 -9.81 -2.57
N ARG A 94 1.50 -9.54 -2.98
CA ARG A 94 1.03 -9.77 -4.35
C ARG A 94 0.56 -8.44 -4.93
N LEU A 95 1.08 -8.12 -6.11
CA LEU A 95 0.82 -6.84 -6.78
C LEU A 95 -0.09 -7.07 -7.99
N TYR A 96 -1.09 -6.19 -8.14
CA TYR A 96 -2.06 -6.28 -9.22
C TYR A 96 -2.24 -4.92 -9.90
N HIS A 97 -2.39 -4.94 -11.22
CA HIS A 97 -2.70 -3.77 -12.00
C HIS A 97 -4.23 -3.62 -12.03
N SER A 98 -4.75 -2.63 -11.33
CA SER A 98 -6.20 -2.42 -11.21
C SER A 98 -6.52 -0.99 -10.80
N ASP A 99 -7.75 -0.60 -11.02
CA ASP A 99 -8.30 0.65 -10.51
C ASP A 99 -8.56 0.50 -9.01
N GLY A 100 -7.94 1.40 -8.22
CA GLY A 100 -8.06 1.37 -6.77
C GLY A 100 -9.49 1.54 -6.24
N GLY A 101 -10.36 2.22 -6.99
CA GLY A 101 -11.75 2.40 -6.59
C GLY A 101 -12.55 1.10 -6.58
N LEU A 102 -12.11 0.10 -7.34
CA LEU A 102 -12.74 -1.20 -7.41
C LEU A 102 -12.15 -2.19 -6.40
N GLY A 103 -11.06 -1.83 -5.73
CA GLY A 103 -10.37 -2.74 -4.84
C GLY A 103 -9.84 -3.99 -5.53
N LEU A 104 -9.95 -5.11 -4.87
CA LEU A 104 -9.54 -6.42 -5.41
C LEU A 104 -10.51 -7.48 -4.89
N PRO A 105 -11.71 -7.58 -5.47
CA PRO A 105 -12.78 -8.46 -4.95
C PRO A 105 -12.43 -9.95 -5.00
N ASP A 106 -11.54 -10.35 -5.91
CA ASP A 106 -11.22 -11.78 -6.08
C ASP A 106 -10.62 -12.42 -4.84
N TYR A 107 -10.01 -11.64 -3.96
CA TYR A 107 -9.34 -12.13 -2.75
C TYR A 107 -9.99 -11.62 -1.46
N ALA A 108 -11.12 -10.90 -1.57
CA ALA A 108 -11.86 -10.44 -0.40
C ALA A 108 -12.42 -11.62 0.41
N PRO A 109 -12.76 -11.46 1.69
CA PRO A 109 -12.67 -10.21 2.46
C PRO A 109 -11.28 -9.93 3.03
N TYR A 110 -11.06 -8.65 3.42
CA TYR A 110 -9.80 -8.21 4.00
C TYR A 110 -9.98 -7.77 5.44
N ASP A 111 -8.99 -8.05 6.27
CA ASP A 111 -8.98 -7.59 7.67
C ASP A 111 -8.76 -6.10 7.77
N ALA A 112 -8.09 -5.52 6.78
CA ALA A 112 -7.92 -4.08 6.67
C ALA A 112 -7.72 -3.70 5.20
N ILE A 113 -8.16 -2.49 4.87
CA ILE A 113 -7.89 -1.87 3.58
C ILE A 113 -7.27 -0.51 3.86
N LEU A 114 -6.12 -0.26 3.24
CA LEU A 114 -5.35 0.95 3.40
C LEU A 114 -5.26 1.66 2.05
N SER A 115 -5.76 2.88 1.97
CA SER A 115 -5.70 3.66 0.74
C SER A 115 -4.80 4.87 0.92
N ALA A 116 -3.74 4.94 0.11
CA ALA A 116 -2.87 6.11 0.04
C ALA A 116 -3.47 7.22 -0.83
N ALA A 117 -4.43 6.88 -1.68
CA ALA A 117 -5.17 7.86 -2.45
C ALA A 117 -6.30 8.41 -1.59
N ALA A 118 -6.49 9.74 -1.59
CA ALA A 118 -7.55 10.39 -0.82
C ALA A 118 -8.72 10.72 -1.77
N PRO A 119 -9.65 9.80 -2.01
CA PRO A 119 -10.80 10.08 -2.85
C PRO A 119 -11.74 11.05 -2.14
N HIS A 120 -12.56 11.78 -2.93
CA HIS A 120 -13.56 12.69 -2.37
C HIS A 120 -14.62 11.96 -1.55
N GLU A 121 -14.91 10.71 -1.93
CA GLU A 121 -15.87 9.87 -1.24
C GLU A 121 -15.26 8.49 -1.02
N VAL A 122 -15.70 7.81 0.04
CA VAL A 122 -15.28 6.44 0.32
C VAL A 122 -15.98 5.51 -0.68
N PRO A 123 -15.25 4.77 -1.53
CA PRO A 123 -15.86 3.84 -2.47
C PRO A 123 -16.58 2.71 -1.73
N GLU A 124 -17.86 2.51 -2.03
CA GLU A 124 -18.65 1.42 -1.43
C GLU A 124 -18.03 0.05 -1.70
N GLU A 125 -17.42 -0.11 -2.87
CA GLU A 125 -16.78 -1.37 -3.23
C GLU A 125 -15.72 -1.80 -2.22
N LEU A 126 -14.99 -0.84 -1.66
CA LEU A 126 -13.98 -1.14 -0.64
C LEU A 126 -14.63 -1.60 0.67
N LEU A 127 -15.73 -0.96 1.04
CA LEU A 127 -16.46 -1.33 2.25
C LEU A 127 -17.02 -2.75 2.15
N HIS A 128 -17.50 -3.15 0.97
CA HIS A 128 -18.03 -4.50 0.73
C HIS A 128 -16.94 -5.57 0.80
N GLN A 129 -15.68 -5.19 0.65
CA GLN A 129 -14.55 -6.10 0.67
C GLN A 129 -13.92 -6.26 2.05
N LEU A 130 -14.41 -5.53 3.06
CA LEU A 130 -13.95 -5.67 4.43
C LEU A 130 -14.54 -6.89 5.11
N ALA A 131 -13.74 -7.58 5.92
CA ALA A 131 -14.21 -8.59 6.85
C ALA A 131 -15.11 -7.93 7.93
N PRO A 132 -15.93 -8.70 8.67
CA PRO A 132 -16.84 -8.10 9.66
C PRO A 132 -16.18 -7.17 10.67
N ASP A 133 -14.96 -7.49 11.11
CA ASP A 133 -14.19 -6.64 12.03
C ASP A 133 -13.08 -5.87 11.31
N GLY A 134 -13.20 -5.74 10.01
CA GLY A 134 -12.20 -5.05 9.19
C GLY A 134 -12.25 -3.54 9.35
N ILE A 135 -11.14 -2.89 9.08
CA ILE A 135 -11.01 -1.42 9.12
C ILE A 135 -10.55 -0.88 7.79
N LEU A 136 -11.02 0.31 7.47
CA LEU A 136 -10.60 1.06 6.29
C LEU A 136 -9.88 2.32 6.75
N ILE A 137 -8.66 2.52 6.26
CA ILE A 137 -7.85 3.71 6.54
C ILE A 137 -7.63 4.45 5.23
N ILE A 138 -8.11 5.67 5.18
CA ILE A 138 -7.98 6.54 4.01
C ILE A 138 -7.31 7.85 4.40
#